data_4c0d8b2d34b2e7a61a03774ceb97047b
#
_entry.id   4c0d8b2d34b2e7a61a03774ceb97047b
#
_cell.length_a   1.000
_cell.length_b   1.000
_cell.length_c   1.000
_cell.angle_alpha   90.00
_cell.angle_beta   90.00
_cell.angle_gamma   90.00
#
_symmetry.space_group_name_H-M   'P 1'
#
loop_
_entity.id
_entity.type
_entity.pdbx_description
1 polymer ?
#
loop_
_entity_poly.entity_id
_entity_poly.type
_entity_poly.pdbx_seq_one_letter_code
_entity_poly.pdbx_strand_id
1 'polypeptide(L)'
;ALEVAMIGYGATAVALQNALGVLVPPETAVHLQWDGGLRLNGGSSGKFYFAASTSDPKAVPDWLVIGLELHLELPMDYDPAKTPDLTALYAEGCGDIDPIELLESWARHSILWINESETAAGRANVHREFAGLLWKKGEQVSIPFQGQTITGTLMGLDESFGALIKTEQGQTHLISLTTLVKEV
;
A
#
# COMPACT_ATOMS: atom_id res chain seq x y z
N ALA A 1 -18.31 2.72 -8.54
CA ALA A 1 -18.28 2.96 -7.12
C ALA A 1 -16.85 3.26 -6.66
N LEU A 2 -16.68 4.08 -5.61
CA LEU A 2 -15.36 4.42 -5.06
C LEU A 2 -14.59 3.15 -4.64
N GLU A 3 -15.26 2.18 -4.02
CA GLU A 3 -14.66 0.90 -3.66
C GLU A 3 -14.02 0.17 -4.85
N VAL A 4 -14.62 0.27 -6.04
CA VAL A 4 -14.06 -0.30 -7.27
C VAL A 4 -12.89 0.55 -7.79
N ALA A 5 -13.01 1.88 -7.72
CA ALA A 5 -11.93 2.78 -8.14
C ALA A 5 -10.67 2.59 -7.27
N MET A 6 -10.83 2.25 -5.99
CA MET A 6 -9.73 1.98 -5.06
C MET A 6 -8.90 0.73 -5.42
N ILE A 7 -9.37 -0.15 -6.32
CA ILE A 7 -8.54 -1.21 -6.90
C ILE A 7 -7.31 -0.63 -7.61
N GLY A 8 -7.43 0.60 -8.12
CA GLY A 8 -6.30 1.36 -8.66
C GLY A 8 -5.12 1.49 -7.69
N TYR A 9 -5.38 1.56 -6.38
CA TYR A 9 -4.31 1.49 -5.37
C TYR A 9 -3.58 0.15 -5.43
N GLY A 10 -4.31 -0.96 -5.41
CA GLY A 10 -3.69 -2.28 -5.53
C GLY A 10 -2.82 -2.39 -6.79
N ALA A 11 -3.35 -1.91 -7.93
CA ALA A 11 -2.64 -1.90 -9.21
C ALA A 11 -1.34 -1.06 -9.16
N THR A 12 -1.40 0.17 -8.64
CA THR A 12 -0.23 1.07 -8.57
C THR A 12 0.79 0.62 -7.52
N ALA A 13 0.35 -0.01 -6.44
CA ALA A 13 1.23 -0.53 -5.40
C ALA A 13 1.98 -1.79 -5.87
N VAL A 14 1.31 -2.72 -6.57
CA VAL A 14 1.96 -3.86 -7.22
C VAL A 14 2.92 -3.38 -8.31
N ALA A 15 2.53 -2.34 -9.07
CA ALA A 15 3.39 -1.71 -10.06
C ALA A 15 4.69 -1.14 -9.45
N LEU A 16 4.59 -0.54 -8.25
CA LEU A 16 5.78 -0.05 -7.53
C LEU A 16 6.71 -1.20 -7.13
N GLN A 17 6.17 -2.29 -6.61
CA GLN A 17 6.96 -3.47 -6.28
C GLN A 17 7.66 -4.02 -7.54
N ASN A 18 6.97 -4.10 -8.69
CA ASN A 18 7.59 -4.53 -9.94
C ASN A 18 8.69 -3.56 -10.40
N ALA A 19 8.48 -2.25 -10.29
CA ALA A 19 9.47 -1.24 -10.64
C ALA A 19 10.72 -1.34 -9.74
N LEU A 20 10.52 -1.48 -8.44
CA LEU A 20 11.61 -1.71 -7.49
C LEU A 20 12.33 -3.03 -7.79
N GLY A 21 11.60 -4.14 -8.01
CA GLY A 21 12.19 -5.45 -8.26
C GLY A 21 13.12 -5.53 -9.48
N VAL A 22 13.03 -4.57 -10.41
CA VAL A 22 13.96 -4.44 -11.55
C VAL A 22 15.21 -3.66 -11.18
N LEU A 23 15.10 -2.72 -10.24
CA LEU A 23 16.14 -1.72 -9.97
C LEU A 23 16.88 -1.97 -8.65
N VAL A 24 16.25 -2.65 -7.66
CA VAL A 24 16.87 -2.91 -6.36
C VAL A 24 17.62 -4.24 -6.34
N PRO A 25 18.57 -4.44 -5.41
CA PRO A 25 19.18 -5.74 -5.17
C PRO A 25 18.12 -6.82 -4.91
N PRO A 26 18.32 -8.07 -5.40
CA PRO A 26 17.32 -9.14 -5.30
C PRO A 26 16.91 -9.51 -3.87
N GLU A 27 17.76 -9.22 -2.89
CA GLU A 27 17.53 -9.46 -1.47
C GLU A 27 16.64 -8.39 -0.81
N THR A 28 16.32 -7.29 -1.49
CA THR A 28 15.50 -6.22 -0.92
C THR A 28 14.04 -6.65 -0.85
N ALA A 29 13.57 -6.91 0.37
CA ALA A 29 12.19 -7.29 0.61
C ALA A 29 11.27 -6.06 0.60
N VAL A 30 10.26 -6.07 -0.29
CA VAL A 30 9.24 -5.03 -0.40
C VAL A 30 7.93 -5.54 0.17
N HIS A 31 7.32 -4.82 1.11
CA HIS A 31 6.01 -5.14 1.65
C HIS A 31 5.10 -3.91 1.65
N LEU A 32 3.81 -4.17 1.57
CA LEU A 32 2.74 -3.16 1.58
C LEU A 32 1.90 -3.30 2.85
N GLN A 33 1.74 -2.20 3.57
CA GLN A 33 0.77 -2.15 4.65
C GLN A 33 -0.61 -1.88 4.07
N TRP A 34 -1.64 -2.43 4.70
CA TRP A 34 -3.01 -2.22 4.25
C TRP A 34 -3.40 -0.73 4.17
N ASP A 35 -2.90 0.08 5.10
CA ASP A 35 -3.18 1.52 5.20
C ASP A 35 -2.36 2.41 4.25
N GLY A 36 -1.68 1.80 3.29
CA GLY A 36 -0.85 2.47 2.30
C GLY A 36 0.63 2.56 2.64
N GLY A 37 1.06 2.11 3.82
CA GLY A 37 2.48 2.11 4.19
C GLY A 37 3.32 1.22 3.29
N LEU A 38 4.53 1.66 2.97
CA LEU A 38 5.54 0.92 2.24
C LEU A 38 6.67 0.54 3.18
N ARG A 39 7.11 -0.72 3.09
CA ARG A 39 8.23 -1.24 3.87
C ARG A 39 9.30 -1.85 2.98
N LEU A 40 10.55 -1.47 3.26
CA LEU A 40 11.75 -2.10 2.68
C LEU A 40 12.51 -2.80 3.81
N ASN A 41 12.79 -4.08 3.63
CA ASN A 41 13.47 -4.92 4.64
C ASN A 41 12.86 -4.82 6.05
N GLY A 42 11.55 -4.56 6.13
CA GLY A 42 10.81 -4.36 7.37
C GLY A 42 10.80 -2.93 7.91
N GLY A 43 11.64 -2.02 7.42
CA GLY A 43 11.65 -0.60 7.77
C GLY A 43 10.58 0.19 7.01
N SER A 44 10.04 1.25 7.62
CA SER A 44 9.09 2.17 7.00
C SER A 44 9.83 3.09 6.04
N SER A 45 9.53 3.01 4.75
CA SER A 45 10.24 3.75 3.70
C SER A 45 9.35 4.69 2.88
N GLY A 46 8.06 4.72 3.16
CA GLY A 46 7.13 5.59 2.42
C GLY A 46 5.67 5.25 2.67
N LYS A 47 4.80 5.96 1.96
CA LYS A 47 3.36 5.79 2.09
C LYS A 47 2.59 6.21 0.84
N PHE A 48 1.51 5.48 0.54
CA PHE A 48 0.48 5.91 -0.40
C PHE A 48 -0.56 6.79 0.30
N TYR A 49 -1.05 7.79 -0.42
CA TYR A 49 -2.09 8.72 0.01
C TYR A 49 -3.24 8.70 -0.98
N PHE A 50 -4.45 8.93 -0.47
CA PHE A 50 -5.67 8.83 -1.26
C PHE A 50 -6.55 10.04 -1.04
N ALA A 51 -7.01 10.66 -2.14
CA ALA A 51 -8.01 11.69 -2.12
C ALA A 51 -9.00 11.47 -3.28
N ALA A 52 -10.27 11.76 -3.06
CA ALA A 52 -11.30 11.61 -4.08
C ALA A 52 -12.37 12.71 -3.93
N SER A 53 -13.18 12.88 -4.99
CA SER A 53 -14.32 13.81 -4.99
C SER A 53 -15.49 13.36 -4.11
N THR A 54 -15.41 12.17 -3.52
CA THR A 54 -16.42 11.61 -2.61
C THR A 54 -15.79 10.63 -1.64
N SER A 55 -16.34 10.51 -0.44
CA SER A 55 -16.03 9.47 0.55
C SER A 55 -17.06 8.34 0.58
N ASP A 56 -18.18 8.44 -0.17
CA ASP A 56 -19.19 7.39 -0.25
C ASP A 56 -18.67 6.18 -1.04
N PRO A 57 -18.54 5.00 -0.41
CA PRO A 57 -18.03 3.79 -1.07
C PRO A 57 -18.81 3.40 -2.32
N LYS A 58 -20.11 3.73 -2.39
CA LYS A 58 -21.02 3.36 -3.47
C LYS A 58 -21.13 4.41 -4.57
N ALA A 59 -20.75 5.66 -4.29
CA ALA A 59 -20.73 6.71 -5.30
C ALA A 59 -19.58 6.50 -6.30
N VAL A 60 -19.79 6.91 -7.54
CA VAL A 60 -18.71 6.96 -8.54
C VAL A 60 -17.99 8.30 -8.35
N PRO A 61 -16.70 8.29 -8.03
CA PRO A 61 -15.96 9.55 -7.90
C PRO A 61 -15.75 10.18 -9.28
N ASP A 62 -15.82 11.52 -9.36
CA ASP A 62 -15.42 12.26 -10.57
C ASP A 62 -13.91 12.16 -10.79
N TRP A 63 -13.15 12.05 -9.71
CA TRP A 63 -11.69 11.84 -9.72
C TRP A 63 -11.25 11.11 -8.46
N LEU A 64 -10.16 10.36 -8.60
CA LEU A 64 -9.41 9.71 -7.53
C LEU A 64 -7.93 10.00 -7.75
N VAL A 65 -7.26 10.51 -6.73
CA VAL A 65 -5.82 10.71 -6.70
C VAL A 65 -5.18 9.66 -5.80
N ILE A 66 -4.18 8.96 -6.32
CA ILE A 66 -3.32 8.05 -5.58
C ILE A 66 -1.91 8.63 -5.65
N GLY A 67 -1.43 9.15 -4.52
CA GLY A 67 -0.10 9.73 -4.38
C GLY A 67 0.85 8.76 -3.67
N LEU A 68 2.14 8.84 -3.96
CA LEU A 68 3.20 8.10 -3.28
C LEU A 68 4.23 9.07 -2.73
N GLU A 69 4.59 8.88 -1.48
CA GLU A 69 5.80 9.41 -0.86
C GLU A 69 6.76 8.25 -0.63
N LEU A 70 8.00 8.37 -1.12
CA LEU A 70 9.05 7.38 -0.95
C LEU A 70 10.30 8.07 -0.42
N HIS A 71 10.82 7.57 0.69
CA HIS A 71 12.05 8.08 1.27
C HIS A 71 13.25 7.55 0.47
N LEU A 72 13.92 8.43 -0.25
CA LEU A 72 15.15 8.10 -0.97
C LEU A 72 16.35 8.08 -0.03
N GLU A 73 16.44 9.09 0.84
CA GLU A 73 17.48 9.25 1.84
C GLU A 73 16.87 9.45 3.22
N LEU A 74 17.60 9.07 4.25
CA LEU A 74 17.24 9.42 5.62
C LEU A 74 17.47 10.92 5.86
N PRO A 75 16.64 11.60 6.68
CA PRO A 75 16.87 12.98 7.05
C PRO A 75 18.26 13.18 7.68
N MET A 76 18.88 14.35 7.47
CA MET A 76 20.21 14.66 8.03
C MET A 76 20.25 14.61 9.57
N ASP A 77 19.12 14.82 10.22
CA ASP A 77 18.92 14.76 11.67
C ASP A 77 18.31 13.45 12.15
N TYR A 78 18.37 12.40 11.31
CA TYR A 78 17.84 11.07 11.64
C TYR A 78 18.47 10.54 12.93
N ASP A 79 17.61 10.15 13.86
CA ASP A 79 17.99 9.55 15.14
C ASP A 79 17.29 8.18 15.27
N PRO A 80 18.02 7.06 15.12
CA PRO A 80 17.43 5.73 15.22
C PRO A 80 16.79 5.43 16.59
N ALA A 81 17.19 6.18 17.66
CA ALA A 81 16.55 6.03 18.95
C ALA A 81 15.13 6.63 18.99
N LYS A 82 14.84 7.62 18.14
CA LYS A 82 13.52 8.26 18.07
C LYS A 82 12.61 7.62 17.01
N THR A 83 13.21 7.18 15.90
CA THR A 83 12.47 6.61 14.77
C THR A 83 13.10 5.27 14.31
N PRO A 84 13.08 4.23 15.17
CA PRO A 84 13.82 2.99 14.93
C PRO A 84 13.31 2.24 13.69
N ASP A 85 12.05 2.45 13.31
CA ASP A 85 11.42 1.78 12.16
C ASP A 85 11.60 2.54 10.83
N LEU A 86 12.18 3.77 10.85
CA LEU A 86 12.34 4.55 9.63
C LEU A 86 13.53 4.02 8.82
N THR A 87 13.30 3.84 7.52
CA THR A 87 14.36 3.57 6.55
C THR A 87 14.16 4.37 5.28
N ALA A 88 15.12 4.27 4.37
CA ALA A 88 15.09 4.91 3.07
C ALA A 88 15.74 4.01 2.02
N LEU A 89 15.41 4.22 0.75
CA LEU A 89 15.86 3.38 -0.35
C LEU A 89 17.40 3.23 -0.38
N TYR A 90 18.13 4.35 -0.23
CA TYR A 90 19.58 4.35 -0.26
C TYR A 90 20.21 3.70 0.99
N ALA A 91 19.53 3.77 2.14
CA ALA A 91 19.97 3.09 3.36
C ALA A 91 19.86 1.56 3.25
N GLU A 92 18.97 1.06 2.39
CA GLU A 92 18.75 -0.37 2.12
C GLU A 92 19.62 -0.91 0.97
N GLY A 93 20.71 -0.23 0.66
CA GLY A 93 21.67 -0.67 -0.36
C GLY A 93 21.29 -0.32 -1.79
N CYS A 94 20.30 0.55 -1.99
CA CYS A 94 19.79 0.92 -3.31
C CYS A 94 20.31 2.31 -3.76
N GLY A 95 21.52 2.70 -3.36
CA GLY A 95 22.08 4.04 -3.59
C GLY A 95 22.35 4.39 -5.06
N ASP A 96 22.39 3.40 -5.95
CA ASP A 96 22.63 3.59 -7.39
C ASP A 96 21.34 3.84 -8.19
N ILE A 97 20.16 3.83 -7.53
CA ILE A 97 18.89 4.03 -8.21
C ILE A 97 18.68 5.51 -8.53
N ASP A 98 18.47 5.81 -9.82
CA ASP A 98 17.98 7.10 -10.25
C ASP A 98 16.47 7.23 -9.95
N PRO A 99 16.04 8.23 -9.15
CA PRO A 99 14.63 8.45 -8.83
C PRO A 99 13.75 8.69 -10.05
N ILE A 100 14.29 9.28 -11.11
CA ILE A 100 13.56 9.53 -12.36
C ILE A 100 13.34 8.21 -13.10
N GLU A 101 14.35 7.36 -13.18
CA GLU A 101 14.25 6.04 -13.78
C GLU A 101 13.22 5.16 -13.00
N LEU A 102 13.24 5.22 -11.67
CA LEU A 102 12.24 4.55 -10.84
C LEU A 102 10.83 5.07 -11.13
N LEU A 103 10.64 6.39 -11.20
CA LEU A 103 9.35 7.01 -11.52
C LEU A 103 8.84 6.58 -12.89
N GLU A 104 9.68 6.58 -13.91
CA GLU A 104 9.34 6.13 -15.25
C GLU A 104 8.97 4.65 -15.29
N SER A 105 9.73 3.81 -14.59
CA SER A 105 9.46 2.39 -14.46
C SER A 105 8.12 2.16 -13.77
N TRP A 106 7.88 2.84 -12.65
CA TRP A 106 6.60 2.77 -11.92
C TRP A 106 5.42 3.21 -12.78
N ALA A 107 5.55 4.31 -13.52
CA ALA A 107 4.50 4.79 -14.42
C ALA A 107 4.15 3.74 -15.48
N ARG A 108 5.14 3.13 -16.13
CA ARG A 108 4.95 2.08 -17.13
C ARG A 108 4.23 0.86 -16.55
N HIS A 109 4.68 0.36 -15.41
CA HIS A 109 4.03 -0.76 -14.72
C HIS A 109 2.63 -0.42 -14.23
N SER A 110 2.40 0.82 -13.76
CA SER A 110 1.07 1.27 -13.30
C SER A 110 0.04 1.22 -14.42
N ILE A 111 0.38 1.69 -15.64
CA ILE A 111 -0.52 1.61 -16.80
C ILE A 111 -0.89 0.15 -17.11
N LEU A 112 0.09 -0.76 -17.08
CA LEU A 112 -0.16 -2.18 -17.33
C LEU A 112 -1.12 -2.78 -16.30
N TRP A 113 -0.88 -2.55 -15.00
CA TRP A 113 -1.72 -3.11 -13.93
C TRP A 113 -3.10 -2.47 -13.85
N ILE A 114 -3.22 -1.16 -14.15
CA ILE A 114 -4.52 -0.48 -14.24
C ILE A 114 -5.34 -1.09 -15.38
N ASN A 115 -4.79 -1.24 -16.58
CA ASN A 115 -5.47 -1.86 -17.71
C ASN A 115 -5.85 -3.32 -17.43
N GLU A 116 -4.96 -4.09 -16.78
CA GLU A 116 -5.25 -5.47 -16.33
C GLU A 116 -6.48 -5.48 -15.40
N SER A 117 -6.58 -4.52 -14.48
CA SER A 117 -7.65 -4.44 -13.48
C SER A 117 -9.05 -4.11 -14.08
N GLU A 118 -9.16 -3.75 -15.35
CA GLU A 118 -10.44 -3.53 -16.01
C GLU A 118 -11.28 -4.80 -16.12
N THR A 119 -10.63 -5.97 -16.17
CA THR A 119 -11.30 -7.26 -16.24
C THR A 119 -11.47 -7.90 -14.86
N ALA A 120 -12.46 -8.77 -14.68
CA ALA A 120 -12.64 -9.52 -13.43
C ALA A 120 -11.44 -10.42 -13.12
N ALA A 121 -10.88 -11.08 -14.13
CA ALA A 121 -9.68 -11.92 -13.96
C ALA A 121 -8.46 -11.08 -13.59
N GLY A 122 -8.30 -9.91 -14.19
CA GLY A 122 -7.21 -9.00 -13.88
C GLY A 122 -7.31 -8.42 -12.47
N ARG A 123 -8.52 -8.05 -12.01
CA ARG A 123 -8.74 -7.65 -10.61
C ARG A 123 -8.32 -8.74 -9.62
N ALA A 124 -8.67 -10.00 -9.92
CA ALA A 124 -8.23 -11.12 -9.08
C ALA A 124 -6.71 -11.31 -9.09
N ASN A 125 -6.04 -11.03 -10.22
CA ASN A 125 -4.58 -11.02 -10.30
C ASN A 125 -3.98 -9.91 -9.42
N VAL A 126 -4.45 -8.66 -9.58
CA VAL A 126 -4.00 -7.53 -8.74
C VAL A 126 -4.17 -7.85 -7.26
N HIS A 127 -5.35 -8.39 -6.87
CA HIS A 127 -5.62 -8.78 -5.50
C HIS A 127 -4.63 -9.84 -4.98
N ARG A 128 -4.37 -10.87 -5.77
CA ARG A 128 -3.44 -11.95 -5.40
C ARG A 128 -2.03 -11.42 -5.18
N GLU A 129 -1.52 -10.61 -6.12
CA GLU A 129 -0.18 -10.04 -6.03
C GLU A 129 -0.06 -9.11 -4.82
N PHE A 130 -1.02 -8.19 -4.63
CA PHE A 130 -1.04 -7.31 -3.46
C PHE A 130 -1.12 -8.08 -2.14
N ALA A 131 -2.00 -9.09 -2.05
CA ALA A 131 -2.14 -9.92 -0.85
C ALA A 131 -0.87 -10.73 -0.53
N GLY A 132 -0.05 -11.04 -1.54
CA GLY A 132 1.27 -11.66 -1.38
C GLY A 132 2.31 -10.73 -0.76
N LEU A 133 2.15 -9.41 -0.92
CA LEU A 133 3.03 -8.38 -0.39
C LEU A 133 2.56 -7.83 0.97
N LEU A 134 1.41 -8.29 1.47
CA LEU A 134 0.76 -7.72 2.64
C LEU A 134 1.59 -7.91 3.91
N TRP A 135 2.03 -6.78 4.49
CA TRP A 135 2.80 -6.74 5.73
C TRP A 135 1.95 -7.23 6.91
N LYS A 136 2.55 -8.04 7.77
CA LYS A 136 1.92 -8.57 8.98
C LYS A 136 0.66 -9.40 8.76
N LYS A 137 0.49 -10.02 7.60
CA LYS A 137 -0.57 -11.01 7.41
C LYS A 137 -0.38 -12.18 8.38
N GLY A 138 -1.42 -12.50 9.14
CA GLY A 138 -1.38 -13.52 10.21
C GLY A 138 -0.87 -13.02 11.55
N GLU A 139 -0.45 -11.75 11.66
CA GLU A 139 0.05 -11.14 12.89
C GLU A 139 -0.96 -10.15 13.49
N GLN A 140 -0.70 -9.76 14.73
CA GLN A 140 -1.51 -8.77 15.44
C GLN A 140 -1.23 -7.37 14.88
N VAL A 141 -2.31 -6.64 14.58
CA VAL A 141 -2.30 -5.26 14.11
C VAL A 141 -3.29 -4.41 14.90
N SER A 142 -3.09 -3.10 14.89
CA SER A 142 -4.02 -2.12 15.47
C SER A 142 -4.35 -1.09 14.40
N ILE A 143 -5.61 -1.03 13.99
CA ILE A 143 -6.09 -0.15 12.91
C ILE A 143 -7.10 0.83 13.46
N PRO A 144 -6.91 2.16 13.26
CA PRO A 144 -7.92 3.17 13.60
C PRO A 144 -9.17 2.98 12.71
N PHE A 145 -10.34 2.93 13.33
CA PHE A 145 -11.61 2.78 12.62
C PHE A 145 -12.73 3.49 13.38
N GLN A 146 -13.40 4.45 12.76
CA GLN A 146 -14.55 5.20 13.32
C GLN A 146 -14.30 5.77 14.74
N GLY A 147 -13.14 6.37 14.96
CA GLY A 147 -12.76 6.96 16.24
C GLY A 147 -12.34 5.97 17.33
N GLN A 148 -12.30 4.68 17.01
CA GLN A 148 -11.80 3.59 17.86
C GLN A 148 -10.58 2.93 17.22
N THR A 149 -9.87 2.11 18.00
CA THR A 149 -8.80 1.26 17.46
C THR A 149 -9.25 -0.19 17.51
N ILE A 150 -9.31 -0.85 16.37
CA ILE A 150 -9.55 -2.29 16.29
C ILE A 150 -8.20 -3.00 16.35
N THR A 151 -8.00 -3.82 17.38
CA THR A 151 -6.81 -4.65 17.57
C THR A 151 -7.17 -6.11 17.37
N GLY A 152 -6.40 -6.81 16.54
CA GLY A 152 -6.61 -8.22 16.25
C GLY A 152 -5.64 -8.75 15.20
N THR A 153 -5.83 -9.99 14.78
CA THR A 153 -5.01 -10.63 13.75
C THR A 153 -5.48 -10.21 12.36
N LEU A 154 -4.57 -9.72 11.53
CA LEU A 154 -4.83 -9.44 10.12
C LEU A 154 -4.95 -10.75 9.34
N MET A 155 -6.17 -11.18 9.07
CA MET A 155 -6.44 -12.44 8.37
C MET A 155 -6.13 -12.37 6.88
N GLY A 156 -6.23 -11.18 6.28
CA GLY A 156 -6.06 -10.93 4.86
C GLY A 156 -6.97 -9.81 4.40
N LEU A 157 -7.36 -9.86 3.14
CA LEU A 157 -8.19 -8.86 2.48
C LEU A 157 -9.45 -9.51 1.91
N ASP A 158 -10.54 -8.75 1.84
CA ASP A 158 -11.70 -9.11 1.03
C ASP A 158 -11.46 -8.78 -0.46
N GLU A 159 -12.44 -9.08 -1.30
CA GLU A 159 -12.36 -8.87 -2.76
C GLU A 159 -12.20 -7.38 -3.16
N SER A 160 -12.56 -6.46 -2.28
CA SER A 160 -12.44 -5.00 -2.43
C SER A 160 -11.23 -4.42 -1.69
N PHE A 161 -10.25 -5.25 -1.32
CA PHE A 161 -9.05 -4.89 -0.56
C PHE A 161 -9.32 -4.37 0.85
N GLY A 162 -10.52 -4.56 1.40
CA GLY A 162 -10.83 -4.27 2.79
C GLY A 162 -10.06 -5.21 3.73
N ALA A 163 -9.54 -4.69 4.84
CA ALA A 163 -8.82 -5.49 5.83
C ALA A 163 -9.78 -6.34 6.67
N LEU A 164 -9.48 -7.64 6.77
CA LEU A 164 -10.18 -8.59 7.62
C LEU A 164 -9.40 -8.77 8.92
N ILE A 165 -9.92 -8.22 10.02
CA ILE A 165 -9.28 -8.24 11.34
C ILE A 165 -10.10 -9.15 12.27
N LYS A 166 -9.48 -10.20 12.79
CA LYS A 166 -10.07 -11.10 13.77
C LYS A 166 -9.61 -10.71 15.18
N THR A 167 -10.53 -10.25 16.01
CA THR A 167 -10.26 -9.89 17.41
C THR A 167 -10.05 -11.12 18.29
N GLU A 168 -9.50 -10.93 19.49
CA GLU A 168 -9.35 -12.00 20.49
C GLU A 168 -10.69 -12.61 20.93
N GLN A 169 -11.79 -11.83 20.84
CA GLN A 169 -13.15 -12.31 21.14
C GLN A 169 -13.73 -13.16 19.99
N GLY A 170 -12.96 -13.37 18.91
CA GLY A 170 -13.35 -14.19 17.76
C GLY A 170 -14.23 -13.46 16.75
N GLN A 171 -14.52 -12.18 16.92
CA GLN A 171 -15.23 -11.37 15.94
C GLN A 171 -14.30 -11.00 14.79
N THR A 172 -14.83 -11.03 13.56
CA THR A 172 -14.12 -10.54 12.37
C THR A 172 -14.72 -9.22 11.93
N HIS A 173 -13.87 -8.20 11.87
CA HIS A 173 -14.21 -6.87 11.34
C HIS A 173 -13.67 -6.74 9.92
N LEU A 174 -14.52 -6.25 9.03
CA LEU A 174 -14.12 -5.77 7.70
C LEU A 174 -13.94 -4.26 7.77
N ILE A 175 -12.73 -3.79 7.48
CA ILE A 175 -12.42 -2.36 7.39
C ILE A 175 -12.23 -2.05 5.91
N SER A 176 -13.17 -1.29 5.33
CA SER A 176 -13.12 -0.94 3.92
C SER A 176 -11.92 -0.05 3.60
N LEU A 177 -11.27 -0.30 2.46
CA LEU A 177 -10.16 0.51 1.96
C LEU A 177 -10.58 1.97 1.71
N THR A 178 -11.87 2.22 1.44
CA THR A 178 -12.41 3.58 1.25
C THR A 178 -12.30 4.47 2.48
N THR A 179 -12.13 3.89 3.68
CA THR A 179 -11.90 4.66 4.92
C THR A 179 -10.58 5.42 4.95
N LEU A 180 -9.64 5.06 4.06
CA LEU A 180 -8.36 5.74 3.91
C LEU A 180 -8.44 7.00 3.03
N VAL A 181 -9.52 7.15 2.27
CA VAL A 181 -9.71 8.27 1.34
C VAL A 181 -10.05 9.54 2.10
N LYS A 182 -9.35 10.62 1.78
CA LYS A 182 -9.70 11.97 2.23
C LYS A 182 -10.61 12.61 1.19
N GLU A 183 -11.75 13.12 1.64
CA GLU A 183 -12.61 13.98 0.84
C GLU A 183 -12.05 15.40 0.84
N VAL A 184 -11.90 15.99 -0.35
CA VAL A 184 -11.37 17.34 -0.56
C VAL A 184 -12.41 18.19 -1.28
#